data_6101b12d17a00ccadd623a18c1086f7f
#
_entry.id   6101b12d17a00ccadd623a18c1086f7f
#
_cell.length_a   1.000
_cell.length_b   1.000
_cell.length_c   1.000
_cell.angle_alpha   90.00
_cell.angle_beta   90.00
_cell.angle_gamma   90.00
#
_symmetry.space_group_name_H-M   'P 1'
#
loop_
_entity.id
_entity.type
_entity.pdbx_description
1 polymer ?
#
loop_
_entity_poly.entity_id
_entity_poly.type
_entity_poly.pdbx_seq_one_letter_code
_entity_poly.pdbx_strand_id
1 'polypeptide(L)'
;FTEWTHKIPFNRYTKDEYRLWGISNSLHVISLAFELIGMPEKISCFHEGSLDWHPSGSIFTGSGISCKNIPFSYHANWESAGRWMVEIMTKNKSYRLMPLEGLFVCEKGSVDWNPVSFNSTSSKTKPGILEQVAVMLNDNLEKNCPLITLEQSINYIKITTKILNY
;
A
#
# COMPACT_ATOMS: atom_id res chain seq x y z
N PHE A 1 -7.60 2.52 1.37
CA PHE A 1 -6.75 1.94 0.31
C PHE A 1 -7.39 0.70 -0.28
N THR A 2 -6.97 0.34 -1.47
CA THR A 2 -7.42 -0.85 -2.15
C THR A 2 -6.23 -1.75 -2.50
N GLU A 3 -6.45 -3.04 -2.37
CA GLU A 3 -5.50 -4.07 -2.74
C GLU A 3 -6.22 -5.13 -3.57
N TRP A 4 -5.67 -5.48 -4.70
CA TRP A 4 -6.07 -6.62 -5.51
C TRP A 4 -4.93 -7.07 -6.41
N THR A 5 -5.01 -8.28 -6.89
CA THR A 5 -4.01 -8.81 -7.80
C THR A 5 -4.52 -8.76 -9.23
N HIS A 6 -3.72 -8.17 -10.11
CA HIS A 6 -4.05 -8.13 -11.52
C HIS A 6 -3.86 -9.51 -12.17
N LYS A 7 -2.76 -10.15 -11.87
CA LYS A 7 -2.42 -11.49 -12.34
C LYS A 7 -1.37 -12.11 -11.44
N ILE A 8 -1.69 -13.25 -10.86
CA ILE A 8 -0.75 -13.99 -10.05
C ILE A 8 0.09 -14.92 -10.95
N PRO A 9 1.41 -14.76 -10.97
CA PRO A 9 2.28 -15.57 -11.82
C PRO A 9 2.58 -16.93 -11.15
N PHE A 10 1.64 -17.86 -11.12
CA PHE A 10 1.72 -19.14 -10.41
C PHE A 10 2.89 -20.07 -10.79
N ASN A 11 3.70 -19.70 -11.76
CA ASN A 11 4.89 -20.47 -12.18
C ASN A 11 6.21 -19.84 -11.72
N ARG A 12 6.18 -18.76 -10.91
CA ARG A 12 7.38 -17.98 -10.55
C ARG A 12 7.89 -18.24 -9.14
N TYR A 13 7.01 -18.62 -8.24
CA TYR A 13 7.28 -18.65 -6.80
C TYR A 13 6.95 -20.02 -6.22
N THR A 14 7.43 -20.29 -5.03
CA THR A 14 7.11 -21.50 -4.26
C THR A 14 5.68 -21.42 -3.70
N LYS A 15 5.14 -22.58 -3.29
CA LYS A 15 3.82 -22.64 -2.64
C LYS A 15 3.76 -21.80 -1.35
N ASP A 16 4.83 -21.76 -0.60
CA ASP A 16 4.89 -21.00 0.65
C ASP A 16 4.88 -19.48 0.39
N GLU A 17 5.55 -19.02 -0.68
CA GLU A 17 5.48 -17.62 -1.08
C GLU A 17 4.06 -17.22 -1.50
N TYR A 18 3.33 -18.09 -2.21
CA TYR A 18 1.92 -17.82 -2.53
C TYR A 18 1.04 -17.80 -1.29
N ARG A 19 1.24 -18.71 -0.35
CA ARG A 19 0.51 -18.70 0.93
C ARG A 19 0.74 -17.43 1.73
N LEU A 20 1.92 -16.81 1.59
CA LEU A 20 2.29 -15.55 2.24
C LEU A 20 2.21 -14.35 1.27
N TRP A 21 1.39 -14.44 0.22
CA TRP A 21 1.28 -13.42 -0.82
C TRP A 21 1.01 -12.01 -0.28
N GLY A 22 0.21 -11.89 0.75
CA GLY A 22 -0.05 -10.62 1.40
C GLY A 22 1.20 -9.98 2.00
N ILE A 23 2.07 -10.78 2.60
CA ILE A 23 3.33 -10.29 3.18
C ILE A 23 4.37 -10.01 2.09
N SER A 24 4.45 -10.85 1.07
CA SER A 24 5.43 -10.68 0.00
C SER A 24 5.04 -9.62 -1.04
N ASN A 25 3.75 -9.29 -1.16
CA ASN A 25 3.24 -8.43 -2.22
C ASN A 25 2.34 -7.29 -1.69
N SER A 26 1.25 -7.60 -1.00
CA SER A 26 0.26 -6.59 -0.55
C SER A 26 0.82 -5.65 0.53
N LEU A 27 1.90 -6.06 1.20
CA LEU A 27 2.61 -5.22 2.17
C LEU A 27 2.98 -3.84 1.60
N HIS A 28 3.27 -3.73 0.30
CA HIS A 28 3.63 -2.47 -0.33
C HIS A 28 2.53 -1.40 -0.24
N VAL A 29 1.29 -1.74 -0.56
CA VAL A 29 0.17 -0.79 -0.48
C VAL A 29 -0.25 -0.55 0.97
N ILE A 30 -0.20 -1.58 1.82
CA ILE A 30 -0.59 -1.49 3.22
C ILE A 30 0.40 -0.61 4.00
N SER A 31 1.70 -0.85 3.83
CA SER A 31 2.73 -0.04 4.49
C SER A 31 2.69 1.42 4.04
N LEU A 32 2.55 1.67 2.73
CA LEU A 32 2.41 3.03 2.22
C LEU A 32 1.21 3.76 2.81
N ALA A 33 0.06 3.10 2.90
CA ALA A 33 -1.13 3.70 3.48
C ALA A 33 -0.89 4.11 4.95
N PHE A 34 -0.32 3.21 5.76
CA PHE A 34 -0.08 3.48 7.18
C PHE A 34 1.14 4.38 7.45
N GLU A 35 2.11 4.45 6.54
CA GLU A 35 3.15 5.48 6.60
C GLU A 35 2.55 6.89 6.51
N LEU A 36 1.57 7.08 5.64
CA LEU A 36 0.92 8.37 5.44
C LEU A 36 0.01 8.78 6.61
N ILE A 37 -0.80 7.86 7.13
CA ILE A 37 -1.81 8.17 8.15
C ILE A 37 -1.44 7.74 9.57
N GLY A 38 -0.36 6.99 9.74
CA GLY A 38 0.04 6.36 11.01
C GLY A 38 -0.59 4.97 11.20
N MET A 39 0.00 4.19 12.09
CA MET A 39 -0.45 2.83 12.40
C MET A 39 -1.87 2.81 12.97
N PRO A 40 -2.65 1.74 12.74
CA PRO A 40 -3.97 1.62 13.32
C PRO A 40 -3.94 1.56 14.86
N GLU A 41 -4.74 2.37 15.50
CA GLU A 41 -5.06 2.24 16.92
C GLU A 41 -6.25 1.29 17.10
N LYS A 42 -7.29 1.46 16.26
CA LYS A 42 -8.47 0.59 16.22
C LYS A 42 -8.69 0.11 14.80
N ILE A 43 -8.95 -1.18 14.63
CA ILE A 43 -9.23 -1.77 13.32
C ILE A 43 -10.17 -2.97 13.46
N SER A 44 -11.19 -2.99 12.62
CA SER A 44 -12.08 -4.12 12.35
C SER A 44 -11.76 -4.70 10.99
N CYS A 45 -11.52 -6.00 10.93
CA CYS A 45 -11.14 -6.71 9.72
C CYS A 45 -12.20 -7.79 9.42
N PHE A 46 -12.55 -7.93 8.16
CA PHE A 46 -13.47 -8.94 7.66
C PHE A 46 -12.83 -9.62 6.45
N HIS A 47 -13.06 -10.90 6.31
CA HIS A 47 -12.55 -11.70 5.20
C HIS A 47 -13.62 -12.70 4.75
N GLU A 48 -13.66 -12.97 3.46
CA GLU A 48 -14.57 -13.89 2.81
C GLU A 48 -13.92 -14.52 1.57
N GLY A 49 -14.62 -15.47 0.99
CA GLY A 49 -14.15 -16.20 -0.18
C GLY A 49 -13.12 -17.28 0.16
N SER A 50 -12.63 -17.95 -0.86
CA SER A 50 -11.61 -18.98 -0.73
C SER A 50 -10.75 -19.05 -1.97
N LEU A 51 -9.48 -19.37 -1.77
CA LEU A 51 -8.51 -19.60 -2.84
C LEU A 51 -7.71 -20.86 -2.51
N ASP A 52 -7.50 -21.71 -3.50
CA ASP A 52 -6.76 -22.97 -3.29
C ASP A 52 -5.31 -22.76 -2.85
N TRP A 53 -4.76 -21.59 -3.12
CA TRP A 53 -3.37 -21.23 -2.88
C TRP A 53 -3.18 -20.27 -1.68
N HIS A 54 -4.27 -19.70 -1.11
CA HIS A 54 -4.20 -18.78 0.01
C HIS A 54 -5.04 -19.27 1.20
N PRO A 55 -4.50 -19.24 2.43
CA PRO A 55 -5.12 -19.94 3.57
C PRO A 55 -6.38 -19.27 4.12
N SER A 56 -6.57 -17.96 3.94
CA SER A 56 -7.58 -17.21 4.69
C SER A 56 -8.71 -16.62 3.87
N GLY A 57 -8.65 -16.61 2.55
CA GLY A 57 -9.73 -16.09 1.72
C GLY A 57 -9.25 -15.36 0.47
N SER A 58 -10.19 -14.77 -0.27
CA SER A 58 -9.93 -13.96 -1.47
C SER A 58 -10.36 -12.51 -1.34
N ILE A 59 -11.25 -12.21 -0.39
CA ILE A 59 -11.81 -10.89 -0.16
C ILE A 59 -11.49 -10.44 1.25
N PHE A 60 -10.92 -9.25 1.38
CA PHE A 60 -10.55 -8.65 2.65
C PHE A 60 -11.06 -7.21 2.69
N THR A 61 -11.78 -6.86 3.74
CA THR A 61 -12.28 -5.51 3.93
C THR A 61 -12.23 -5.10 5.39
N GLY A 62 -12.18 -3.82 5.64
CA GLY A 62 -12.19 -3.33 7.00
C GLY A 62 -12.10 -1.82 7.09
N SER A 63 -12.16 -1.36 8.34
CA SER A 63 -12.04 0.05 8.65
C SER A 63 -11.46 0.24 10.04
N GLY A 64 -11.01 1.47 10.31
CA GLY A 64 -10.44 1.77 11.62
C GLY A 64 -10.10 3.25 11.80
N ILE A 65 -9.37 3.50 12.87
CA ILE A 65 -8.82 4.81 13.21
C ILE A 65 -7.34 4.64 13.48
N SER A 66 -6.50 5.49 12.88
CA SER A 66 -5.06 5.49 13.10
C SER A 66 -4.68 6.19 14.41
N CYS A 67 -3.44 6.01 14.86
CA CYS A 67 -2.86 6.70 16.01
C CYS A 67 -2.81 8.24 15.85
N LYS A 68 -3.01 8.76 14.63
CA LYS A 68 -3.18 10.18 14.34
C LYS A 68 -4.66 10.61 14.30
N ASN A 69 -5.58 9.79 14.81
CA ASN A 69 -7.03 9.99 14.77
C ASN A 69 -7.62 10.13 13.36
N ILE A 70 -7.01 9.51 12.36
CA ILE A 70 -7.48 9.53 10.98
C ILE A 70 -8.33 8.28 10.71
N PRO A 71 -9.63 8.42 10.40
CA PRO A 71 -10.45 7.30 9.95
C PRO A 71 -9.94 6.76 8.61
N PHE A 72 -9.96 5.45 8.46
CA PHE A 72 -9.59 4.79 7.20
C PHE A 72 -10.47 3.58 6.92
N SER A 73 -10.53 3.19 5.66
CA SER A 73 -11.10 1.93 5.20
C SER A 73 -10.21 1.29 4.15
N TYR A 74 -10.38 -0.01 3.98
CA TYR A 74 -9.69 -0.77 2.95
C TYR A 74 -10.58 -1.87 2.38
N HIS A 75 -10.27 -2.27 1.17
CA HIS A 75 -10.76 -3.51 0.60
C HIS A 75 -9.72 -4.12 -0.34
N ALA A 76 -9.76 -5.43 -0.45
CA ALA A 76 -9.00 -6.23 -1.38
C ALA A 76 -9.92 -7.30 -1.97
N ASN A 77 -9.76 -7.58 -3.25
CA ASN A 77 -10.40 -8.73 -3.88
C ASN A 77 -9.43 -9.32 -4.90
N TRP A 78 -8.83 -10.44 -4.53
CA TRP A 78 -7.78 -11.06 -5.34
C TRP A 78 -8.30 -11.83 -6.56
N GLU A 79 -9.60 -11.95 -6.70
CA GLU A 79 -10.28 -12.50 -7.88
C GLU A 79 -10.83 -11.41 -8.80
N SER A 80 -10.70 -10.13 -8.43
CA SER A 80 -11.20 -9.01 -9.22
C SER A 80 -10.12 -8.40 -10.11
N ALA A 81 -10.56 -7.71 -11.15
CA ALA A 81 -9.68 -6.81 -11.90
C ALA A 81 -9.40 -5.55 -11.07
N GLY A 82 -8.19 -5.00 -11.26
CA GLY A 82 -7.85 -3.72 -10.65
C GLY A 82 -6.37 -3.54 -10.39
N ARG A 83 -6.06 -2.63 -9.47
CA ARG A 83 -4.69 -2.24 -9.14
C ARG A 83 -4.61 -1.68 -7.71
N TRP A 84 -3.42 -1.72 -7.10
CA TRP A 84 -3.16 -1.03 -5.84
C TRP A 84 -3.44 0.46 -5.94
N MET A 85 -4.14 0.96 -4.97
CA MET A 85 -4.48 2.37 -4.87
C MET A 85 -4.46 2.81 -3.41
N VAL A 86 -3.96 4.00 -3.18
CA VAL A 86 -4.16 4.74 -1.92
C VAL A 86 -4.83 6.06 -2.26
N GLU A 87 -5.93 6.37 -1.60
CA GLU A 87 -6.64 7.65 -1.73
C GLU A 87 -6.69 8.34 -0.37
N ILE A 88 -6.36 9.63 -0.34
CA ILE A 88 -6.36 10.45 0.85
C ILE A 88 -7.25 11.67 0.60
N MET A 89 -8.27 11.80 1.42
CA MET A 89 -9.19 12.94 1.38
C MET A 89 -8.79 13.96 2.44
N THR A 90 -8.56 15.19 2.01
CA THR A 90 -8.31 16.34 2.89
C THR A 90 -9.44 17.36 2.78
N LYS A 91 -9.39 18.43 3.57
CA LYS A 91 -10.40 19.48 3.57
C LYS A 91 -10.62 20.13 2.19
N ASN A 92 -9.55 20.26 1.41
CA ASN A 92 -9.56 21.04 0.17
C ASN A 92 -9.27 20.21 -1.08
N LYS A 93 -8.66 19.05 -0.94
CA LYS A 93 -8.20 18.20 -2.05
C LYS A 93 -8.32 16.74 -1.70
N SER A 94 -8.50 15.92 -2.71
CA SER A 94 -8.24 14.48 -2.63
C SER A 94 -7.01 14.14 -3.45
N TYR A 95 -6.21 13.22 -2.94
CA TYR A 95 -5.00 12.71 -3.57
C TYR A 95 -5.17 11.23 -3.84
N ARG A 96 -4.75 10.77 -5.01
CA ARG A 96 -4.82 9.35 -5.39
C ARG A 96 -3.48 8.89 -5.93
N LEU A 97 -2.97 7.82 -5.36
CA LEU A 97 -1.81 7.08 -5.85
C LEU A 97 -2.30 5.83 -6.59
N MET A 98 -2.29 5.86 -7.92
CA MET A 98 -2.72 4.74 -8.79
C MET A 98 -2.13 4.90 -10.20
N PRO A 99 -1.03 4.17 -10.55
CA PRO A 99 -0.26 3.26 -9.70
C PRO A 99 0.33 3.97 -8.48
N LEU A 100 0.89 3.22 -7.53
CA LEU A 100 1.43 3.81 -6.30
C LEU A 100 2.50 4.88 -6.56
N GLU A 101 3.19 4.78 -7.70
CA GLU A 101 4.20 5.74 -8.16
C GLU A 101 3.61 6.96 -8.89
N GLY A 102 2.29 6.97 -9.15
CA GLY A 102 1.60 8.06 -9.84
C GLY A 102 0.69 8.83 -8.89
N LEU A 103 0.85 10.14 -8.81
CA LEU A 103 -0.01 11.01 -7.98
C LEU A 103 -1.00 11.76 -8.85
N PHE A 104 -2.25 11.71 -8.44
CA PHE A 104 -3.33 12.52 -8.99
C PHE A 104 -3.95 13.38 -7.89
N VAL A 105 -4.45 14.53 -8.27
CA VAL A 105 -5.14 15.47 -7.37
C VAL A 105 -6.52 15.81 -7.93
N CYS A 106 -7.51 15.85 -7.04
CA CYS A 106 -8.84 16.40 -7.31
C CYS A 106 -9.10 17.55 -6.35
N GLU A 107 -9.41 18.72 -6.88
CA GLU A 107 -9.71 19.92 -6.09
C GLU A 107 -11.13 19.86 -5.53
N LYS A 108 -11.35 20.50 -4.38
CA LYS A 108 -12.69 20.63 -3.80
C LYS A 108 -13.63 21.34 -4.77
N GLY A 109 -14.78 20.74 -5.01
CA GLY A 109 -15.78 21.24 -5.96
C GLY A 109 -15.58 20.75 -7.40
N SER A 110 -14.53 19.98 -7.66
CA SER A 110 -14.31 19.26 -8.92
C SER A 110 -14.57 17.77 -8.76
N VAL A 111 -14.72 17.08 -9.88
CA VAL A 111 -14.71 15.61 -10.00
C VAL A 111 -13.51 15.11 -10.83
N ASP A 112 -12.75 16.03 -11.40
CA ASP A 112 -11.65 15.72 -12.30
C ASP A 112 -10.36 15.42 -11.53
N TRP A 113 -9.70 14.33 -11.92
CA TRP A 113 -8.42 13.91 -11.39
C TRP A 113 -7.29 14.34 -12.33
N ASN A 114 -6.47 15.26 -11.87
CA ASN A 114 -5.36 15.81 -12.64
C ASN A 114 -4.04 15.17 -12.18
N PRO A 115 -3.19 14.69 -13.12
CA PRO A 115 -1.89 14.15 -12.76
C PRO A 115 -0.97 15.23 -12.20
N VAL A 116 -0.20 14.88 -11.18
CA VAL A 116 0.86 15.72 -10.63
C VAL A 116 2.18 15.26 -11.22
N SER A 117 2.87 16.16 -11.94
CA SER A 117 4.18 15.87 -12.51
C SER A 117 5.27 16.00 -11.43
N PHE A 118 6.11 14.99 -11.32
CA PHE A 118 7.33 15.05 -10.52
C PHE A 118 8.54 15.12 -11.44
N ASN A 119 9.53 15.91 -11.06
CA ASN A 119 10.84 15.83 -11.67
C ASN A 119 11.54 14.56 -11.19
N SER A 120 11.23 13.43 -11.84
CA SER A 120 11.93 12.18 -11.59
C SER A 120 13.33 12.29 -12.19
N THR A 121 14.34 12.06 -11.37
CA THR A 121 15.76 12.08 -11.76
C THR A 121 16.12 10.90 -12.68
N SER A 122 15.23 9.94 -12.86
CA SER A 122 15.53 8.69 -13.55
C SER A 122 14.39 8.22 -14.46
N SER A 123 14.57 8.44 -15.76
CA SER A 123 13.74 7.82 -16.80
C SER A 123 14.13 6.35 -17.11
N LYS A 124 15.25 5.86 -16.58
CA LYS A 124 15.84 4.54 -16.94
C LYS A 124 15.65 3.46 -15.88
N THR A 125 15.25 3.80 -14.66
CA THR A 125 15.07 2.86 -13.56
C THR A 125 13.63 2.90 -13.06
N LYS A 126 13.26 1.89 -12.26
CA LYS A 126 11.97 1.91 -11.56
C LYS A 126 11.93 3.14 -10.64
N PRO A 127 10.83 3.92 -10.64
CA PRO A 127 10.69 5.11 -9.81
C PRO A 127 11.02 4.83 -8.33
N GLY A 128 11.76 5.73 -7.71
CA GLY A 128 12.14 5.65 -6.29
C GLY A 128 13.40 4.83 -5.98
N ILE A 129 13.87 3.98 -6.89
CA ILE A 129 15.05 3.13 -6.60
C ILE A 129 16.35 3.94 -6.48
N LEU A 130 16.56 4.92 -7.36
CA LEU A 130 17.78 5.76 -7.29
C LEU A 130 17.76 6.64 -6.05
N GLU A 131 16.63 7.21 -5.72
CA GLU A 131 16.42 8.02 -4.52
C GLU A 131 16.68 7.19 -3.26
N GLN A 132 16.16 5.97 -3.21
CA GLN A 132 16.38 5.05 -2.09
C GLN A 132 17.88 4.72 -1.92
N VAL A 133 18.56 4.39 -3.02
CA VAL A 133 20.02 4.11 -2.98
C VAL A 133 20.81 5.34 -2.57
N ALA A 134 20.45 6.53 -3.07
CA ALA A 134 21.10 7.78 -2.70
C ALA A 134 20.98 8.06 -1.20
N VAL A 135 19.79 7.82 -0.61
CA VAL A 135 19.55 7.97 0.83
C VAL A 135 20.38 6.95 1.63
N MET A 136 20.46 5.70 1.18
CA MET A 136 21.29 4.67 1.82
C MET A 136 22.79 5.01 1.84
N LEU A 137 23.23 5.77 0.85
CA LEU A 137 24.65 6.16 0.72
C LEU A 137 24.97 7.53 1.32
N ASN A 138 23.97 8.29 1.77
CA ASN A 138 24.14 9.65 2.26
C ASN A 138 23.13 9.99 3.36
N ASP A 139 23.55 9.87 4.61
CA ASP A 139 22.74 10.13 5.80
C ASP A 139 22.08 11.52 5.84
N ASN A 140 22.67 12.52 5.16
CA ASN A 140 22.07 13.85 5.08
C ASN A 140 20.75 13.88 4.28
N LEU A 141 20.53 12.94 3.39
CA LEU A 141 19.30 12.82 2.59
C LEU A 141 18.20 12.09 3.36
N GLU A 142 18.54 11.28 4.38
CA GLU A 142 17.58 10.52 5.16
C GLU A 142 16.56 11.42 5.89
N LYS A 143 16.97 12.62 6.29
CA LYS A 143 16.08 13.60 6.93
C LYS A 143 14.90 14.01 6.05
N ASN A 144 15.08 13.99 4.73
CA ASN A 144 14.06 14.40 3.75
C ASN A 144 13.31 13.21 3.15
N CYS A 145 13.90 12.02 3.22
CA CYS A 145 13.34 10.79 2.68
C CYS A 145 13.72 9.61 3.61
N PRO A 146 13.12 9.50 4.79
CA PRO A 146 13.51 8.47 5.75
C PRO A 146 13.23 7.07 5.18
N LEU A 147 14.20 6.17 5.35
CA LEU A 147 14.05 4.76 5.03
C LEU A 147 13.25 4.06 6.13
N ILE A 148 12.47 3.07 5.74
CA ILE A 148 11.73 2.23 6.69
C ILE A 148 12.71 1.38 7.49
N THR A 149 12.65 1.46 8.82
CA THR A 149 13.47 0.65 9.72
C THR A 149 12.97 -0.79 9.79
N LEU A 150 13.80 -1.69 10.32
CA LEU A 150 13.41 -3.08 10.58
C LEU A 150 12.22 -3.15 11.55
N GLU A 151 12.21 -2.32 12.59
CA GLU A 151 11.11 -2.26 13.56
C GLU A 151 9.78 -1.84 12.90
N GLN A 152 9.82 -0.80 12.07
CA GLN A 152 8.64 -0.39 11.27
C GLN A 152 8.19 -1.51 10.34
N SER A 153 9.12 -2.18 9.67
CA SER A 153 8.80 -3.31 8.78
C SER A 153 8.10 -4.45 9.54
N ILE A 154 8.56 -4.79 10.74
CA ILE A 154 7.92 -5.79 11.60
C ILE A 154 6.49 -5.36 11.97
N ASN A 155 6.28 -4.09 12.28
CA ASN A 155 4.94 -3.58 12.60
C ASN A 155 4.00 -3.61 11.39
N TYR A 156 4.50 -3.30 10.20
CA TYR A 156 3.71 -3.46 8.95
C TYR A 156 3.37 -4.93 8.66
N ILE A 157 4.30 -5.85 8.89
CA ILE A 157 4.02 -7.30 8.76
C ILE A 157 2.91 -7.71 9.74
N LYS A 158 2.98 -7.32 11.00
CA LYS A 158 1.96 -7.64 12.01
C LYS A 158 0.58 -7.13 11.60
N ILE A 159 0.46 -5.89 11.13
CA ILE A 159 -0.84 -5.36 10.69
C ILE A 159 -1.33 -6.02 9.40
N THR A 160 -0.44 -6.33 8.48
CA THR A 160 -0.78 -7.08 7.25
C THR A 160 -1.30 -8.48 7.60
N THR A 161 -0.64 -9.18 8.51
CA THR A 161 -1.10 -10.47 9.05
C THR A 161 -2.52 -10.37 9.63
N LYS A 162 -2.80 -9.32 10.40
CA LYS A 162 -4.14 -9.09 10.95
C LYS A 162 -5.18 -8.79 9.88
N ILE A 163 -4.85 -7.95 8.89
CA ILE A 163 -5.75 -7.56 7.79
C ILE A 163 -6.11 -8.77 6.93
N LEU A 164 -5.15 -9.64 6.66
CA LEU A 164 -5.29 -10.77 5.75
C LEU A 164 -5.56 -12.10 6.48
N ASN A 165 -5.71 -12.05 7.81
CA ASN A 165 -6.07 -13.19 8.65
C ASN A 165 -5.11 -14.40 8.50
N TYR A 166 -3.80 -14.14 8.54
CA TYR A 166 -2.79 -15.20 8.58
C TYR A 166 -2.65 -15.80 9.99
#